data_7ed0327e2ffdd3fba5d9553490c9ba8d
#
_entry.id   7ed0327e2ffdd3fba5d9553490c9ba8d
#
_cell.length_a   1.000
_cell.length_b   1.000
_cell.length_c   1.000
_cell.angle_alpha   90.00
_cell.angle_beta   90.00
_cell.angle_gamma   90.00
#
_symmetry.space_group_name_H-M   'P 1'
#
loop_
_entity.id
_entity.type
_entity.pdbx_description
1 polymer ?
#
loop_
_entity_poly.entity_id
_entity_poly.type
_entity_poly.pdbx_seq_one_letter_code
_entity_poly.pdbx_strand_id
1 'polypeptide(L)'
;MPLNEQVHSHLCDIIDKACEDQKSGIPGTTVVVVGKDGNELLAHSAGNRGAGSNDPMTLDSIFWIASCTKMLVGVACMQLVEQGVLKLDDAEQTEGLCPELKSLKVLLPDGSLEEKKHGITLRMLLTHTAGFGYTFFNERLKQWSYPIGADEFSGRIEDMKLPLLFQPGEGWQYGVSAINPES
;
A
#
# COMPACT_ATOMS: atom_id res chain seq x y z
N MET A 1 13.46 11.34 -24.99
CA MET A 1 14.60 12.24 -25.24
C MET A 1 15.44 12.23 -23.97
N PRO A 2 16.72 11.88 -24.00
CA PRO A 2 17.56 11.87 -22.81
C PRO A 2 17.66 13.26 -22.19
N LEU A 3 17.92 13.30 -20.89
CA LEU A 3 18.21 14.57 -20.21
C LEU A 3 19.51 15.17 -20.77
N ASN A 4 19.58 16.50 -20.86
CA ASN A 4 20.80 17.21 -21.15
C ASN A 4 21.82 16.94 -20.02
N GLU A 5 23.11 16.77 -20.34
CA GLU A 5 24.17 16.48 -19.37
C GLU A 5 24.24 17.50 -18.22
N GLN A 6 24.03 18.78 -18.50
CA GLN A 6 23.99 19.82 -17.48
C GLN A 6 22.84 19.61 -16.48
N VAL A 7 21.64 19.27 -16.99
CA VAL A 7 20.47 18.98 -16.15
C VAL A 7 20.70 17.73 -15.34
N HIS A 8 21.25 16.68 -15.95
CA HIS A 8 21.56 15.43 -15.26
C HIS A 8 22.55 15.67 -14.10
N SER A 9 23.69 16.34 -14.38
CA SER A 9 24.68 16.67 -13.34
C SER A 9 24.07 17.52 -12.23
N HIS A 10 23.26 18.54 -12.58
CA HIS A 10 22.63 19.39 -11.59
C HIS A 10 21.65 18.64 -10.68
N LEU A 11 20.90 17.68 -11.22
CA LEU A 11 20.01 16.83 -10.43
C LEU A 11 20.79 15.93 -9.47
N CYS A 12 21.89 15.31 -9.95
CA CYS A 12 22.77 14.53 -9.08
C CYS A 12 23.33 15.40 -7.94
N ASP A 13 23.83 16.59 -8.23
CA ASP A 13 24.37 17.52 -7.23
C ASP A 13 23.34 17.90 -6.16
N ILE A 14 22.07 18.06 -6.54
CA ILE A 14 20.97 18.34 -5.58
C ILE A 14 20.76 17.15 -4.65
N ILE A 15 20.75 15.93 -5.20
CA ILE A 15 20.55 14.70 -4.46
C ILE A 15 21.72 14.48 -3.49
N ASP A 16 22.96 14.64 -3.96
CA ASP A 16 24.17 14.50 -3.15
C ASP A 16 24.16 15.49 -1.98
N LYS A 17 23.90 16.77 -2.24
CA LYS A 17 23.80 17.80 -1.21
C LYS A 17 22.74 17.53 -0.16
N ALA A 18 21.60 16.93 -0.54
CA ALA A 18 20.55 16.57 0.41
C ALA A 18 21.00 15.48 1.39
N CYS A 19 22.00 14.68 1.03
CA CYS A 19 22.56 13.59 1.85
C CYS A 19 23.90 13.94 2.53
N GLU A 20 24.48 15.12 2.30
CA GLU A 20 25.78 15.52 2.88
C GLU A 20 25.73 15.64 4.40
N ASP A 21 24.67 16.23 4.96
CA ASP A 21 24.52 16.39 6.41
C ASP A 21 23.86 15.16 7.04
N GLN A 22 24.67 14.27 7.57
CA GLN A 22 24.22 13.04 8.23
C GLN A 22 23.41 13.27 9.53
N LYS A 23 23.38 14.50 10.07
CA LYS A 23 22.67 14.80 11.32
C LYS A 23 21.28 15.41 11.10
N SER A 24 21.14 16.24 10.08
CA SER A 24 19.89 16.96 9.78
C SER A 24 19.36 16.71 8.38
N GLY A 25 20.16 16.13 7.50
CA GLY A 25 19.83 15.78 6.14
C GLY A 25 19.13 14.43 5.98
N ILE A 26 18.97 14.02 4.75
CA ILE A 26 18.46 12.69 4.38
C ILE A 26 19.61 11.69 4.52
N PRO A 27 19.46 10.61 5.34
CA PRO A 27 20.54 9.64 5.53
C PRO A 27 21.05 9.03 4.21
N GLY A 28 20.14 8.76 3.30
CA GLY A 28 20.45 8.29 1.96
C GLY A 28 19.18 8.15 1.12
N THR A 29 19.34 8.20 -0.18
CA THR A 29 18.23 8.11 -1.13
C THR A 29 18.66 7.46 -2.43
N THR A 30 17.71 6.86 -3.12
CA THR A 30 17.84 6.40 -4.50
C THR A 30 16.72 7.04 -5.31
N VAL A 31 17.08 7.66 -6.42
CA VAL A 31 16.16 8.31 -7.34
C VAL A 31 16.30 7.70 -8.71
N VAL A 32 15.19 7.23 -9.27
CA VAL A 32 15.12 6.73 -10.65
C VAL A 32 14.01 7.45 -11.37
N VAL A 33 14.30 8.00 -12.52
CA VAL A 33 13.32 8.65 -13.40
C VAL A 33 13.29 7.89 -14.72
N VAL A 34 12.09 7.46 -15.11
CA VAL A 34 11.86 6.68 -16.33
C VAL A 34 10.95 7.48 -17.25
N GLY A 35 11.29 7.55 -18.50
CA GLY A 35 10.49 8.17 -19.56
C GLY A 35 9.26 7.34 -19.91
N LYS A 36 8.31 7.94 -20.63
CA LYS A 36 7.10 7.24 -21.11
C LYS A 36 7.37 6.05 -22.04
N ASP A 37 8.56 6.00 -22.60
CA ASP A 37 9.06 4.94 -23.50
C ASP A 37 9.80 3.83 -22.75
N GLY A 38 9.84 3.89 -21.40
CA GLY A 38 10.52 2.93 -20.54
C GLY A 38 12.03 3.16 -20.41
N ASN A 39 12.59 4.16 -21.09
CA ASN A 39 14.01 4.47 -21.00
C ASN A 39 14.32 5.20 -19.69
N GLU A 40 15.42 4.80 -19.04
CA GLU A 40 15.95 5.49 -17.88
C GLU A 40 16.48 6.88 -18.28
N LEU A 41 16.00 7.90 -17.59
CA LEU A 41 16.44 9.30 -17.77
C LEU A 41 17.43 9.72 -16.70
N LEU A 42 17.28 9.21 -15.49
CA LEU A 42 18.15 9.43 -14.34
C LEU A 42 18.08 8.20 -13.43
N ALA A 43 19.25 7.72 -12.99
CA ALA A 43 19.37 6.80 -11.86
C ALA A 43 20.56 7.25 -11.01
N HIS A 44 20.29 7.64 -9.76
CA HIS A 44 21.30 8.15 -8.86
C HIS A 44 21.01 7.74 -7.40
N SER A 45 22.07 7.40 -6.68
CA SER A 45 22.01 7.07 -5.27
C SER A 45 23.02 7.90 -4.49
N ALA A 46 22.62 8.43 -3.33
CA ALA A 46 23.48 9.23 -2.49
C ALA A 46 23.29 8.89 -1.01
N GLY A 47 24.30 9.18 -0.20
CA GLY A 47 24.28 8.96 1.25
C GLY A 47 24.43 7.50 1.65
N ASN A 48 23.95 7.17 2.84
CA ASN A 48 24.07 5.86 3.48
C ASN A 48 22.71 5.17 3.62
N ARG A 49 22.71 3.83 3.83
CA ARG A 49 21.48 3.01 3.93
C ARG A 49 20.59 3.36 5.14
N GLY A 50 21.08 4.09 6.10
CA GLY A 50 20.31 4.51 7.27
C GLY A 50 21.07 5.48 8.15
N ALA A 51 20.37 6.12 9.06
CA ALA A 51 20.96 7.01 10.06
C ALA A 51 21.97 6.23 10.91
N GLY A 52 23.21 6.74 10.96
CA GLY A 52 24.31 6.10 11.71
C GLY A 52 24.94 4.88 11.00
N SER A 53 24.52 4.51 9.81
CA SER A 53 25.19 3.50 8.99
C SER A 53 26.33 4.12 8.18
N ASN A 54 27.39 3.33 7.98
CA ASN A 54 28.48 3.67 7.03
C ASN A 54 28.33 2.93 5.70
N ASP A 55 27.31 2.08 5.56
CA ASP A 55 27.06 1.36 4.32
C ASP A 55 26.48 2.32 3.27
N PRO A 56 27.09 2.45 2.10
CA PRO A 56 26.59 3.39 1.10
C PRO A 56 25.22 2.96 0.54
N MET A 57 24.38 3.95 0.25
CA MET A 57 23.19 3.75 -0.55
C MET A 57 23.59 3.42 -2.00
N THR A 58 22.92 2.45 -2.60
CA THR A 58 23.16 2.02 -3.98
C THR A 58 21.84 1.82 -4.71
N LEU A 59 21.88 1.72 -6.04
CA LEU A 59 20.70 1.37 -6.84
C LEU A 59 20.15 -0.02 -6.53
N ASP A 60 21.00 -0.92 -5.99
CA ASP A 60 20.61 -2.28 -5.58
C ASP A 60 20.14 -2.37 -4.13
N SER A 61 19.98 -1.23 -3.43
CA SER A 61 19.49 -1.22 -2.06
C SER A 61 18.02 -1.65 -2.02
N ILE A 62 17.70 -2.52 -1.05
CA ILE A 62 16.34 -3.02 -0.87
C ILE A 62 15.59 -2.07 0.07
N PHE A 63 14.39 -1.65 -0.35
CA PHE A 63 13.52 -0.76 0.41
C PHE A 63 12.25 -1.47 0.84
N TRP A 64 11.83 -1.23 2.07
CA TRP A 64 10.47 -1.55 2.48
C TRP A 64 9.55 -0.43 2.01
N ILE A 65 8.85 -0.67 0.90
CA ILE A 65 8.05 0.35 0.21
C ILE A 65 6.64 0.53 0.78
N ALA A 66 6.28 -0.25 1.81
CA ALA A 66 4.98 -0.15 2.50
C ALA A 66 3.80 -0.03 1.51
N SER A 67 2.99 1.01 1.64
CA SER A 67 1.78 1.21 0.82
C SER A 67 2.03 1.48 -0.67
N CYS A 68 3.25 1.75 -1.10
CA CYS A 68 3.57 1.79 -2.54
C CYS A 68 3.33 0.44 -3.22
N THR A 69 3.36 -0.66 -2.46
CA THR A 69 2.98 -2.00 -2.91
C THR A 69 1.56 -2.04 -3.49
N LYS A 70 0.63 -1.23 -2.96
CA LYS A 70 -0.77 -1.19 -3.45
C LYS A 70 -0.86 -0.78 -4.92
N MET A 71 0.04 0.09 -5.39
CA MET A 71 0.09 0.44 -6.81
C MET A 71 0.48 -0.77 -7.67
N LEU A 72 1.48 -1.53 -7.24
CA LEU A 72 1.94 -2.72 -7.97
C LEU A 72 0.83 -3.77 -8.06
N VAL A 73 0.15 -4.02 -6.93
CA VAL A 73 -1.00 -4.94 -6.90
C VAL A 73 -2.15 -4.42 -7.75
N GLY A 74 -2.44 -3.12 -7.70
CA GLY A 74 -3.46 -2.50 -8.56
C GLY A 74 -3.17 -2.74 -10.04
N VAL A 75 -1.92 -2.54 -10.48
CA VAL A 75 -1.50 -2.83 -11.86
C VAL A 75 -1.68 -4.31 -12.19
N ALA A 76 -1.23 -5.21 -11.32
CA ALA A 76 -1.37 -6.66 -11.52
C ALA A 76 -2.85 -7.08 -11.62
N CYS A 77 -3.71 -6.58 -10.73
CA CYS A 77 -5.15 -6.82 -10.81
C CYS A 77 -5.76 -6.32 -12.13
N MET A 78 -5.37 -5.13 -12.58
CA MET A 78 -5.89 -4.57 -13.84
C MET A 78 -5.41 -5.37 -15.06
N GLN A 79 -4.19 -5.90 -15.05
CA GLN A 79 -3.74 -6.82 -16.10
C GLN A 79 -4.59 -8.10 -16.15
N LEU A 80 -4.95 -8.65 -14.99
CA LEU A 80 -5.83 -9.82 -14.93
C LEU A 80 -7.27 -9.49 -15.35
N VAL A 81 -7.73 -8.26 -15.09
CA VAL A 81 -9.03 -7.78 -15.59
C VAL A 81 -9.01 -7.65 -17.11
N GLU A 82 -7.96 -7.09 -17.70
CA GLU A 82 -7.79 -6.99 -19.16
C GLU A 82 -7.74 -8.36 -19.82
N GLN A 83 -7.17 -9.36 -19.18
CA GLN A 83 -7.13 -10.76 -19.64
C GLN A 83 -8.46 -11.49 -19.43
N GLY A 84 -9.46 -10.87 -18.79
CA GLY A 84 -10.76 -11.48 -18.49
C GLY A 84 -10.72 -12.53 -17.35
N VAL A 85 -9.62 -12.62 -16.62
CA VAL A 85 -9.46 -13.54 -15.48
C VAL A 85 -10.21 -13.01 -14.26
N LEU A 86 -10.08 -11.70 -13.97
CA LEU A 86 -10.77 -11.03 -12.88
C LEU A 86 -11.86 -10.08 -13.42
N LYS A 87 -12.90 -9.89 -12.60
CA LYS A 87 -13.96 -8.92 -12.85
C LYS A 87 -13.99 -7.89 -11.74
N LEU A 88 -14.06 -6.62 -12.10
CA LEU A 88 -14.03 -5.52 -11.11
C LEU A 88 -15.26 -5.49 -10.21
N ASP A 89 -16.43 -5.85 -10.73
CA ASP A 89 -17.72 -5.65 -10.05
C ASP A 89 -18.45 -6.97 -9.71
N ASP A 90 -17.73 -8.09 -9.72
CA ASP A 90 -18.26 -9.41 -9.38
C ASP A 90 -17.85 -9.77 -7.93
N ALA A 91 -18.79 -9.55 -7.00
CA ALA A 91 -18.57 -9.87 -5.59
C ALA A 91 -18.49 -11.37 -5.34
N GLU A 92 -19.23 -12.20 -6.09
CA GLU A 92 -19.17 -13.65 -5.93
C GLU A 92 -17.81 -14.19 -6.31
N GLN A 93 -17.23 -13.70 -7.41
CA GLN A 93 -15.87 -14.06 -7.81
C GLN A 93 -14.84 -13.60 -6.74
N THR A 94 -14.94 -12.35 -6.30
CA THR A 94 -13.99 -11.77 -5.32
C THR A 94 -14.02 -12.54 -3.99
N GLU A 95 -15.21 -12.75 -3.45
CA GLU A 95 -15.40 -13.51 -2.20
C GLU A 95 -15.22 -15.03 -2.38
N GLY A 96 -15.23 -15.53 -3.60
CA GLY A 96 -14.86 -16.91 -3.93
C GLY A 96 -13.36 -17.12 -3.88
N LEU A 97 -12.59 -16.15 -4.37
CA LEU A 97 -11.12 -16.15 -4.32
C LEU A 97 -10.58 -15.84 -2.92
N CYS A 98 -11.28 -14.99 -2.17
CA CYS A 98 -10.93 -14.58 -0.80
C CYS A 98 -12.09 -14.91 0.15
N PRO A 99 -12.26 -16.16 0.59
CA PRO A 99 -13.41 -16.57 1.40
C PRO A 99 -13.53 -15.83 2.73
N GLU A 100 -12.44 -15.29 3.26
CA GLU A 100 -12.38 -14.50 4.48
C GLU A 100 -13.28 -13.27 4.41
N LEU A 101 -13.45 -12.70 3.22
CA LEU A 101 -14.30 -11.55 2.99
C LEU A 101 -15.78 -11.83 3.26
N LYS A 102 -16.22 -13.10 3.11
CA LYS A 102 -17.62 -13.50 3.29
C LYS A 102 -18.11 -13.29 4.71
N SER A 103 -17.28 -13.59 5.69
CA SER A 103 -17.63 -13.60 7.13
C SER A 103 -17.46 -12.23 7.80
N LEU A 104 -16.95 -11.23 7.10
CA LEU A 104 -16.76 -9.91 7.68
C LEU A 104 -18.10 -9.24 8.01
N LYS A 105 -18.12 -8.57 9.16
CA LYS A 105 -19.28 -7.81 9.67
C LYS A 105 -18.94 -6.33 9.74
N VAL A 106 -19.95 -5.50 9.82
CA VAL A 106 -19.81 -4.05 9.94
C VAL A 106 -19.89 -3.66 11.41
N LEU A 107 -18.92 -2.88 11.88
CA LEU A 107 -18.86 -2.34 13.23
C LEU A 107 -19.74 -1.08 13.34
N LEU A 108 -20.80 -1.16 14.12
CA LEU A 108 -21.71 -0.05 14.37
C LEU A 108 -21.14 0.95 15.41
N PRO A 109 -21.69 2.17 15.48
CA PRO A 109 -21.23 3.19 16.45
C PRO A 109 -21.33 2.77 17.92
N ASP A 110 -22.25 1.88 18.26
CA ASP A 110 -22.43 1.34 19.61
C ASP A 110 -21.49 0.16 19.94
N GLY A 111 -20.61 -0.21 19.00
CA GLY A 111 -19.68 -1.33 19.14
C GLY A 111 -20.25 -2.70 18.77
N SER A 112 -21.54 -2.78 18.43
CA SER A 112 -22.15 -4.04 17.93
C SER A 112 -21.76 -4.32 16.48
N LEU A 113 -21.97 -5.56 16.04
CA LEU A 113 -21.65 -6.02 14.68
C LEU A 113 -22.93 -6.31 13.90
N GLU A 114 -23.02 -5.77 12.70
CA GLU A 114 -24.10 -6.00 11.73
C GLU A 114 -23.57 -6.84 10.54
N GLU A 115 -24.42 -7.66 9.95
CA GLU A 115 -24.09 -8.40 8.73
C GLU A 115 -23.94 -7.44 7.53
N LYS A 116 -23.07 -7.80 6.61
CA LYS A 116 -22.96 -7.07 5.34
C LYS A 116 -24.26 -7.16 4.55
N LYS A 117 -24.68 -6.07 3.95
CA LYS A 117 -25.83 -6.00 3.02
C LYS A 117 -25.43 -6.39 1.61
N HIS A 118 -24.17 -6.20 1.26
CA HIS A 118 -23.63 -6.44 -0.08
C HIS A 118 -22.32 -7.19 0.01
N GLY A 119 -22.00 -7.97 -1.02
CA GLY A 119 -20.69 -8.59 -1.18
C GLY A 119 -19.62 -7.56 -1.54
N ILE A 120 -18.37 -7.90 -1.28
CA ILE A 120 -17.21 -7.06 -1.56
C ILE A 120 -16.70 -7.35 -2.97
N THR A 121 -16.56 -6.32 -3.78
CA THR A 121 -16.01 -6.41 -5.13
C THR A 121 -14.53 -6.03 -5.18
N LEU A 122 -13.81 -6.46 -6.21
CA LEU A 122 -12.43 -6.07 -6.46
C LEU A 122 -12.31 -4.53 -6.60
N ARG A 123 -13.27 -3.88 -7.27
CA ARG A 123 -13.31 -2.41 -7.37
C ARG A 123 -13.33 -1.77 -5.98
N MET A 124 -14.19 -2.25 -5.08
CA MET A 124 -14.29 -1.70 -3.73
C MET A 124 -12.99 -1.84 -2.95
N LEU A 125 -12.27 -2.95 -3.12
CA LEU A 125 -10.95 -3.16 -2.51
C LEU A 125 -9.93 -2.16 -3.06
N LEU A 126 -9.82 -2.02 -4.38
CA LEU A 126 -8.85 -1.14 -5.04
C LEU A 126 -9.12 0.35 -4.79
N THR A 127 -10.38 0.74 -4.57
CA THR A 127 -10.79 2.14 -4.36
C THR A 127 -11.01 2.51 -2.89
N HIS A 128 -10.73 1.60 -1.94
CA HIS A 128 -10.96 1.80 -0.51
C HIS A 128 -12.42 2.09 -0.12
N THR A 129 -13.37 1.51 -0.83
CA THR A 129 -14.81 1.65 -0.57
C THR A 129 -15.44 0.37 -0.02
N ALA A 130 -14.63 -0.66 0.30
CA ALA A 130 -15.12 -1.91 0.87
C ALA A 130 -15.46 -1.81 2.38
N GLY A 131 -15.03 -0.76 3.06
CA GLY A 131 -15.26 -0.56 4.49
C GLY A 131 -14.08 -0.89 5.41
N PHE A 132 -12.96 -1.34 4.87
CA PHE A 132 -11.76 -1.56 5.67
C PHE A 132 -11.19 -0.25 6.22
N GLY A 133 -10.53 -0.32 7.38
CA GLY A 133 -9.82 0.79 7.98
C GLY A 133 -8.52 0.34 8.63
N TYR A 134 -7.76 1.30 9.15
CA TYR A 134 -6.64 1.07 10.05
C TYR A 134 -7.01 1.51 11.47
N THR A 135 -6.55 0.77 12.47
CA THR A 135 -6.82 1.08 13.88
C THR A 135 -6.24 2.43 14.28
N PHE A 136 -5.10 2.82 13.73
CA PHE A 136 -4.47 4.11 14.01
C PHE A 136 -5.15 5.32 13.36
N PHE A 137 -6.06 5.11 12.40
CA PHE A 137 -6.89 6.16 11.80
C PHE A 137 -8.32 6.19 12.33
N ASN A 138 -8.75 5.13 13.04
CA ASN A 138 -10.14 5.03 13.48
C ASN A 138 -10.23 4.52 14.93
N GLU A 139 -10.61 5.41 15.83
CA GLU A 139 -10.68 5.13 17.27
C GLU A 139 -11.66 4.00 17.60
N ARG A 140 -12.80 3.91 16.91
CA ARG A 140 -13.80 2.85 17.12
C ARG A 140 -13.22 1.49 16.77
N LEU A 141 -12.51 1.39 15.65
CA LEU A 141 -11.84 0.15 15.23
C LEU A 141 -10.73 -0.23 16.21
N LYS A 142 -9.96 0.75 16.68
CA LYS A 142 -8.92 0.56 17.69
C LYS A 142 -9.49 0.02 19.01
N GLN A 143 -10.57 0.60 19.52
CA GLN A 143 -11.23 0.15 20.75
C GLN A 143 -11.77 -1.28 20.60
N TRP A 144 -12.27 -1.63 19.42
CA TRP A 144 -12.79 -2.96 19.14
C TRP A 144 -11.65 -3.99 19.04
N SER A 145 -10.52 -3.65 18.40
CA SER A 145 -9.41 -4.56 18.15
C SER A 145 -8.49 -4.77 19.36
N TYR A 146 -8.38 -3.77 20.24
CA TYR A 146 -7.47 -3.79 21.38
C TYR A 146 -7.68 -5.01 22.31
N PRO A 147 -8.92 -5.36 22.73
CA PRO A 147 -9.16 -6.51 23.60
C PRO A 147 -8.81 -7.86 22.99
N ILE A 148 -8.82 -7.99 21.66
CA ILE A 148 -8.51 -9.24 20.95
C ILE A 148 -7.04 -9.32 20.54
N GLY A 149 -6.24 -8.26 20.77
CA GLY A 149 -4.81 -8.23 20.49
C GLY A 149 -4.48 -8.29 18.99
N ALA A 150 -5.39 -7.85 18.11
CA ALA A 150 -5.13 -7.82 16.67
C ALA A 150 -4.03 -6.83 16.33
N ASP A 151 -3.05 -7.28 15.55
CA ASP A 151 -1.94 -6.45 15.03
C ASP A 151 -1.96 -6.45 13.50
N GLU A 152 -2.51 -5.40 12.92
CA GLU A 152 -2.61 -5.23 11.46
C GLU A 152 -1.26 -5.11 10.74
N PHE A 153 -0.15 -5.03 11.46
CA PHE A 153 1.21 -5.03 10.92
C PHE A 153 1.92 -6.38 11.09
N SER A 154 1.27 -7.36 11.68
CA SER A 154 1.84 -8.72 11.88
C SER A 154 2.08 -9.47 10.56
N GLY A 155 1.39 -9.08 9.48
CA GLY A 155 1.36 -9.82 8.21
C GLY A 155 0.49 -11.07 8.24
N ARG A 156 -0.18 -11.36 9.35
CA ARG A 156 -1.06 -12.52 9.49
C ARG A 156 -2.47 -12.20 9.03
N ILE A 157 -3.09 -13.12 8.30
CA ILE A 157 -4.44 -12.95 7.75
C ILE A 157 -5.50 -12.80 8.85
N GLU A 158 -5.31 -13.46 10.00
CA GLU A 158 -6.21 -13.40 11.14
C GLU A 158 -6.30 -11.98 11.70
N ASP A 159 -5.18 -11.29 11.74
CA ASP A 159 -5.09 -9.92 12.26
C ASP A 159 -5.67 -8.86 11.29
N MET A 160 -5.87 -9.25 10.02
CA MET A 160 -6.54 -8.42 9.02
C MET A 160 -8.06 -8.58 8.99
N LYS A 161 -8.62 -9.60 9.69
CA LYS A 161 -10.07 -9.87 9.78
C LYS A 161 -10.77 -8.93 10.76
N LEU A 162 -10.45 -7.64 10.70
CA LEU A 162 -11.15 -6.62 11.47
C LEU A 162 -12.52 -6.31 10.86
N PRO A 163 -13.50 -5.88 11.65
CA PRO A 163 -14.80 -5.51 11.11
C PRO A 163 -14.70 -4.28 10.21
N LEU A 164 -15.63 -4.20 9.27
CA LEU A 164 -15.75 -3.07 8.36
C LEU A 164 -16.30 -1.85 9.11
N LEU A 165 -15.93 -0.66 8.71
CA LEU A 165 -16.36 0.61 9.32
C LEU A 165 -17.71 1.12 8.80
N PHE A 166 -18.12 0.63 7.64
CA PHE A 166 -19.38 0.93 6.96
C PHE A 166 -19.73 -0.19 5.98
N GLN A 167 -20.96 -0.19 5.49
CA GLN A 167 -21.40 -1.17 4.49
C GLN A 167 -20.61 -1.03 3.19
N PRO A 168 -20.20 -2.15 2.56
CA PRO A 168 -19.46 -2.12 1.30
C PRO A 168 -20.14 -1.23 0.26
N GLY A 169 -19.38 -0.28 -0.29
CA GLY A 169 -19.86 0.68 -1.28
C GLY A 169 -20.50 1.96 -0.72
N GLU A 170 -20.79 2.05 0.58
CA GLU A 170 -21.48 3.20 1.17
C GLU A 170 -20.55 4.32 1.68
N GLY A 171 -19.22 4.13 1.62
CA GLY A 171 -18.27 5.11 2.13
C GLY A 171 -16.89 4.95 1.54
N TRP A 172 -15.97 5.75 2.05
CA TRP A 172 -14.54 5.68 1.70
C TRP A 172 -13.71 5.79 2.98
N GLN A 173 -12.78 4.86 3.14
CA GLN A 173 -11.78 4.90 4.21
C GLN A 173 -10.52 4.19 3.73
N TYR A 174 -9.39 4.88 3.81
CA TYR A 174 -8.11 4.24 3.55
C TYR A 174 -7.83 3.16 4.61
N GLY A 175 -7.57 1.96 4.17
CA GLY A 175 -7.38 0.81 5.06
C GLY A 175 -6.59 -0.32 4.44
N VAL A 176 -6.49 -1.41 5.20
CA VAL A 176 -5.94 -2.67 4.74
C VAL A 176 -6.95 -3.28 3.75
N SER A 177 -7.00 -2.77 2.54
CA SER A 177 -7.77 -3.41 1.48
C SER A 177 -6.99 -4.65 1.07
N ALA A 178 -7.39 -5.77 1.63
CA ALA A 178 -6.86 -7.12 1.50
C ALA A 178 -5.87 -7.32 0.34
N ILE A 179 -4.61 -7.17 0.62
CA ILE A 179 -3.56 -7.68 -0.23
C ILE A 179 -2.80 -8.67 0.63
N ASN A 180 -3.21 -9.92 0.51
CA ASN A 180 -2.42 -11.00 1.05
C ASN A 180 -1.32 -11.34 0.03
N PRO A 181 -0.03 -11.20 0.37
CA PRO A 181 1.06 -11.60 -0.51
C PRO A 181 1.22 -13.11 -0.67
N GLU A 182 0.42 -13.93 0.05
CA GLU A 182 0.54 -15.40 0.06
C GLU A 182 -0.60 -16.12 -0.67
N SER A 183 -1.52 -15.42 -1.34
CA SER A 183 -2.60 -16.04 -2.13
C SER A 183 -2.38 -15.91 -3.63
#